data_6805c2f8503c4fad03010799b872f720
#
_entry.id   6805c2f8503c4fad03010799b872f720
#
_cell.length_a   1.000
_cell.length_b   1.000
_cell.length_c   1.000
_cell.angle_alpha   90.00
_cell.angle_beta   90.00
_cell.angle_gamma   90.00
#
_symmetry.space_group_name_H-M   'P 1'
#
loop_
_entity.id
_entity.type
_entity.pdbx_description
1 polymer ?
#
loop_
_entity_poly.entity_id
_entity_poly.type
_entity_poly.pdbx_seq_one_letter_code
_entity_poly.pdbx_strand_id
1 'polypeptide(L)'
;MEEVHTPAEYAVGESDTCLTALLGSAAARPYGVIFTRPQNFEWVNVTAAEFIAEVYEVAKGFIANGVQQGDRVALLSETRYEWSLLDFAIWAAGAVSVPIYGSSSLSQIEWIIEDSGAVFAVTETREHTELMKNLVLGEDGKPLLHGSTSQLRRILEINASAIATLKFEGRPIDDDQVDERIHATKSRDLASLVYTSGTTGRPKGCRLTHANWLSEVHGLLTNPIGAIARPGSRVLTFLPLA
;
A
#
# COMPACT_ATOMS: atom_id res chain seq x y z
N MET A 1 -2.19 33.33 -23.63
CA MET A 1 -1.66 31.97 -23.43
C MET A 1 -2.52 31.06 -24.29
N GLU A 2 -1.93 30.33 -25.22
CA GLU A 2 -2.66 29.27 -25.93
C GLU A 2 -2.87 28.12 -24.97
N GLU A 3 -4.12 27.70 -24.80
CA GLU A 3 -4.49 26.54 -24.01
C GLU A 3 -4.25 25.31 -24.88
N VAL A 4 -3.27 24.47 -24.49
CA VAL A 4 -2.99 23.21 -25.16
C VAL A 4 -3.70 22.10 -24.38
N HIS A 5 -4.69 21.48 -24.98
CA HIS A 5 -5.42 20.34 -24.43
C HIS A 5 -5.15 19.10 -25.27
N THR A 6 -4.59 18.06 -24.65
CA THR A 6 -4.49 16.73 -25.26
C THR A 6 -5.55 15.85 -24.62
N PRO A 7 -6.53 15.31 -25.37
CA PRO A 7 -7.52 14.40 -24.82
C PRO A 7 -6.83 13.17 -24.21
N ALA A 8 -7.38 12.69 -23.08
CA ALA A 8 -6.93 11.43 -22.50
C ALA A 8 -7.26 10.27 -23.47
N GLU A 9 -6.27 9.45 -23.79
CA GLU A 9 -6.45 8.27 -24.65
C GLU A 9 -7.14 7.10 -23.94
N TYR A 10 -7.26 7.20 -22.59
CA TYR A 10 -7.85 6.17 -21.76
C TYR A 10 -8.85 6.78 -20.75
N ALA A 11 -10.00 6.15 -20.65
CA ALA A 11 -11.00 6.47 -19.61
C ALA A 11 -10.98 5.38 -18.54
N VAL A 12 -10.75 5.76 -17.29
CA VAL A 12 -10.84 4.85 -16.14
C VAL A 12 -12.30 4.49 -15.91
N GLY A 13 -12.63 3.20 -15.98
CA GLY A 13 -13.96 2.68 -15.69
C GLY A 13 -14.27 2.71 -14.20
N GLU A 14 -15.53 2.60 -13.83
CA GLU A 14 -15.96 2.65 -12.42
C GLU A 14 -15.36 1.51 -11.58
N SER A 15 -15.16 0.33 -12.18
CA SER A 15 -14.61 -0.85 -11.51
C SER A 15 -13.09 -0.99 -11.64
N ASP A 16 -12.43 -0.07 -12.36
CA ASP A 16 -10.99 -0.13 -12.56
C ASP A 16 -10.26 0.37 -11.31
N THR A 17 -9.47 -0.50 -10.70
CA THR A 17 -8.62 -0.18 -9.55
C THR A 17 -7.18 -0.58 -9.83
N CYS A 18 -6.23 -0.07 -9.04
CA CYS A 18 -4.82 -0.48 -9.16
C CYS A 18 -4.67 -2.00 -9.03
N LEU A 19 -5.49 -2.63 -8.17
CA LEU A 19 -5.47 -4.07 -8.00
C LEU A 19 -6.09 -4.82 -9.18
N THR A 20 -7.26 -4.38 -9.70
CA THR A 20 -7.88 -5.04 -10.86
C THR A 20 -7.00 -4.94 -12.12
N ALA A 21 -6.24 -3.86 -12.28
CA ALA A 21 -5.24 -3.73 -13.35
C ALA A 21 -4.11 -4.77 -13.21
N LEU A 22 -3.62 -5.00 -11.98
CA LEU A 22 -2.63 -6.04 -11.70
C LEU A 22 -3.22 -7.43 -11.97
N LEU A 23 -4.42 -7.73 -11.47
CA LEU A 23 -5.11 -9.02 -11.68
C LEU A 23 -5.30 -9.32 -13.17
N GLY A 24 -5.74 -8.34 -13.96
CA GLY A 24 -5.89 -8.47 -15.41
C GLY A 24 -4.57 -8.75 -16.12
N SER A 25 -3.50 -8.05 -15.72
CA SER A 25 -2.15 -8.29 -16.25
C SER A 25 -1.61 -9.68 -15.90
N ALA A 26 -1.86 -10.14 -14.67
CA ALA A 26 -1.43 -11.45 -14.22
C ALA A 26 -2.22 -12.59 -14.89
N ALA A 27 -3.52 -12.41 -15.10
CA ALA A 27 -4.33 -13.38 -15.84
C ALA A 27 -3.83 -13.57 -17.28
N ALA A 28 -3.37 -12.48 -17.92
CA ALA A 28 -2.80 -12.53 -19.28
C ALA A 28 -1.42 -13.21 -19.31
N ARG A 29 -0.61 -13.07 -18.25
CA ARG A 29 0.77 -13.61 -18.16
C ARG A 29 1.12 -14.10 -16.74
N PRO A 30 0.49 -15.20 -16.26
CA PRO A 30 0.64 -15.64 -14.87
C PRO A 30 2.08 -16.03 -14.49
N TYR A 31 2.85 -16.55 -15.44
CA TYR A 31 4.24 -16.94 -15.24
C TYR A 31 5.25 -15.85 -15.62
N GLY A 32 4.79 -14.67 -15.99
CA GLY A 32 5.65 -13.52 -16.23
C GLY A 32 6.30 -13.05 -14.93
N VAL A 33 7.61 -12.84 -14.96
CA VAL A 33 8.35 -12.30 -13.80
C VAL A 33 8.02 -10.81 -13.66
N ILE A 34 7.49 -10.41 -12.52
CA ILE A 34 7.14 -9.02 -12.20
C ILE A 34 8.04 -8.41 -11.13
N PHE A 35 8.64 -9.22 -10.27
CA PHE A 35 9.65 -8.80 -9.33
C PHE A 35 10.87 -9.71 -9.38
N THR A 36 12.02 -9.14 -9.04
CA THR A 36 13.23 -9.89 -8.71
C THR A 36 13.74 -9.30 -7.40
N ARG A 37 13.85 -10.13 -6.37
CA ARG A 37 14.22 -9.70 -5.02
C ARG A 37 15.44 -10.47 -4.50
N PRO A 38 16.27 -9.85 -3.64
CA PRO A 38 17.32 -10.58 -2.96
C PRO A 38 16.71 -11.52 -1.89
N GLN A 39 17.18 -12.77 -1.87
CA GLN A 39 16.84 -13.76 -0.86
C GLN A 39 18.02 -14.69 -0.66
N ASN A 40 18.51 -14.82 0.59
CA ASN A 40 19.66 -15.69 0.91
C ASN A 40 20.89 -15.45 0.02
N PHE A 41 21.22 -14.18 -0.24
CA PHE A 41 22.33 -13.74 -1.11
C PHE A 41 22.17 -14.07 -2.61
N GLU A 42 20.99 -14.52 -3.03
CA GLU A 42 20.66 -14.77 -4.44
C GLU A 42 19.52 -13.85 -4.90
N TRP A 43 19.44 -13.64 -6.23
CA TRP A 43 18.31 -12.93 -6.82
C TRP A 43 17.23 -13.93 -7.23
N VAL A 44 16.06 -13.84 -6.59
CA VAL A 44 14.93 -14.73 -6.82
C VAL A 44 13.86 -13.97 -7.60
N ASN A 45 13.40 -14.60 -8.68
CA ASN A 45 12.28 -14.09 -9.47
C ASN A 45 10.96 -14.42 -8.78
N VAL A 46 10.01 -13.49 -8.87
CA VAL A 46 8.63 -13.67 -8.45
C VAL A 46 7.73 -13.45 -9.66
N THR A 47 6.95 -14.45 -9.99
CA THR A 47 5.97 -14.39 -11.08
C THR A 47 4.71 -13.63 -10.66
N ALA A 48 3.91 -13.22 -11.63
CA ALA A 48 2.64 -12.54 -11.35
C ALA A 48 1.68 -13.42 -10.52
N ALA A 49 1.60 -14.72 -10.83
CA ALA A 49 0.76 -15.64 -10.07
C ALA A 49 1.22 -15.80 -8.62
N GLU A 50 2.53 -15.94 -8.38
CA GLU A 50 3.09 -16.02 -7.02
C GLU A 50 2.85 -14.75 -6.23
N PHE A 51 3.04 -13.57 -6.84
CA PHE A 51 2.80 -12.29 -6.19
C PHE A 51 1.33 -12.12 -5.78
N ILE A 52 0.39 -12.45 -6.68
CA ILE A 52 -1.04 -12.36 -6.38
C ILE A 52 -1.43 -13.33 -5.26
N ALA A 53 -0.91 -14.56 -5.27
CA ALA A 53 -1.16 -15.51 -4.18
C ALA A 53 -0.67 -14.93 -2.84
N GLU A 54 0.53 -14.32 -2.80
CA GLU A 54 1.03 -13.65 -1.60
C GLU A 54 0.17 -12.45 -1.18
N VAL A 55 -0.31 -11.64 -2.14
CA VAL A 55 -1.21 -10.51 -1.87
C VAL A 55 -2.49 -10.98 -1.19
N TYR A 56 -3.12 -12.06 -1.69
CA TYR A 56 -4.33 -12.62 -1.07
C TYR A 56 -4.07 -13.13 0.35
N GLU A 57 -2.99 -13.90 0.56
CA GLU A 57 -2.63 -14.40 1.90
C GLU A 57 -2.44 -13.28 2.91
N VAL A 58 -1.77 -12.19 2.51
CA VAL A 58 -1.50 -11.04 3.38
C VAL A 58 -2.77 -10.20 3.59
N ALA A 59 -3.60 -10.02 2.56
CA ALA A 59 -4.88 -9.32 2.66
C ALA A 59 -5.83 -10.01 3.64
N LYS A 60 -5.92 -11.35 3.60
CA LYS A 60 -6.65 -12.15 4.59
C LYS A 60 -6.18 -11.85 6.01
N GLY A 61 -4.87 -11.67 6.20
CA GLY A 61 -4.31 -11.27 7.50
C GLY A 61 -4.83 -9.93 7.99
N PHE A 62 -4.90 -8.91 7.11
CA PHE A 62 -5.51 -7.64 7.47
C PHE A 62 -6.99 -7.78 7.84
N ILE A 63 -7.76 -8.56 7.05
CA ILE A 63 -9.17 -8.82 7.32
C ILE A 63 -9.35 -9.52 8.67
N ALA A 64 -8.57 -10.56 8.95
CA ALA A 64 -8.59 -11.28 10.22
C ALA A 64 -8.27 -10.40 11.43
N ASN A 65 -7.45 -9.36 11.22
CA ASN A 65 -7.13 -8.35 12.22
C ASN A 65 -8.16 -7.21 12.29
N GLY A 66 -9.33 -7.37 11.68
CA GLY A 66 -10.44 -6.44 11.78
C GLY A 66 -10.29 -5.16 10.94
N VAL A 67 -9.38 -5.14 9.96
CA VAL A 67 -9.32 -4.04 8.98
C VAL A 67 -10.57 -4.07 8.12
N GLN A 68 -11.29 -2.95 8.07
CA GLN A 68 -12.54 -2.81 7.33
C GLN A 68 -12.33 -2.07 6.00
N GLN A 69 -13.33 -2.17 5.12
CA GLN A 69 -13.37 -1.39 3.87
C GLN A 69 -13.19 0.11 4.16
N GLY A 70 -12.22 0.74 3.49
CA GLY A 70 -11.90 2.16 3.66
C GLY A 70 -11.07 2.51 4.91
N ASP A 71 -10.71 1.53 5.75
CA ASP A 71 -9.76 1.76 6.84
C ASP A 71 -8.38 2.15 6.29
N ARG A 72 -7.62 2.92 7.08
CA ARG A 72 -6.26 3.34 6.72
C ARG A 72 -5.26 2.45 7.43
N VAL A 73 -4.30 1.97 6.64
CA VAL A 73 -3.17 1.15 7.13
C VAL A 73 -1.87 1.92 6.86
N ALA A 74 -1.16 2.26 7.92
CA ALA A 74 0.13 2.95 7.81
C ALA A 74 1.25 1.96 7.45
N LEU A 75 2.12 2.39 6.53
CA LEU A 75 3.27 1.61 6.08
C LEU A 75 4.54 2.45 6.23
N LEU A 76 5.31 2.20 7.28
CA LEU A 76 6.59 2.86 7.59
C LEU A 76 7.75 1.94 7.25
N SER A 77 8.25 2.04 6.03
CA SER A 77 9.32 1.17 5.51
C SER A 77 10.07 1.83 4.37
N GLU A 78 11.33 1.50 4.24
CA GLU A 78 12.13 1.78 3.05
C GLU A 78 11.68 0.93 1.87
N THR A 79 12.19 1.27 0.67
CA THR A 79 11.87 0.55 -0.57
C THR A 79 12.38 -0.88 -0.52
N ARG A 80 11.45 -1.83 -0.56
CA ARG A 80 11.72 -3.27 -0.56
C ARG A 80 10.54 -4.04 -1.17
N TYR A 81 10.72 -5.33 -1.47
CA TYR A 81 9.66 -6.17 -2.03
C TYR A 81 8.40 -6.19 -1.15
N GLU A 82 8.60 -6.35 0.17
CA GLU A 82 7.51 -6.41 1.13
C GLU A 82 6.70 -5.10 1.19
N TRP A 83 7.32 -3.96 0.87
CA TRP A 83 6.60 -2.70 0.74
C TRP A 83 5.52 -2.79 -0.34
N SER A 84 5.90 -3.23 -1.55
CA SER A 84 4.95 -3.40 -2.65
C SER A 84 3.90 -4.47 -2.35
N LEU A 85 4.32 -5.60 -1.76
CA LEU A 85 3.41 -6.66 -1.34
C LEU A 85 2.34 -6.15 -0.37
N LEU A 86 2.73 -5.39 0.64
CA LEU A 86 1.84 -4.82 1.64
C LEU A 86 0.89 -3.79 1.03
N ASP A 87 1.36 -2.92 0.14
CA ASP A 87 0.54 -1.90 -0.50
C ASP A 87 -0.59 -2.54 -1.32
N PHE A 88 -0.28 -3.54 -2.16
CA PHE A 88 -1.29 -4.30 -2.89
C PHE A 88 -2.21 -5.12 -1.97
N ALA A 89 -1.71 -5.69 -0.89
CA ALA A 89 -2.52 -6.43 0.07
C ALA A 89 -3.47 -5.53 0.87
N ILE A 90 -3.07 -4.30 1.18
CA ILE A 90 -3.93 -3.28 1.77
C ILE A 90 -5.10 -2.97 0.83
N TRP A 91 -4.84 -2.76 -0.47
CA TRP A 91 -5.90 -2.56 -1.46
C TRP A 91 -6.80 -3.79 -1.63
N ALA A 92 -6.22 -5.00 -1.60
CA ALA A 92 -7.00 -6.25 -1.65
C ALA A 92 -7.91 -6.44 -0.43
N ALA A 93 -7.48 -5.95 0.74
CA ALA A 93 -8.33 -5.89 1.93
C ALA A 93 -9.39 -4.77 1.87
N GLY A 94 -9.47 -4.00 0.77
CA GLY A 94 -10.37 -2.86 0.60
C GLY A 94 -9.96 -1.63 1.42
N ALA A 95 -8.73 -1.59 1.91
CA ALA A 95 -8.20 -0.52 2.76
C ALA A 95 -7.39 0.52 1.97
N VAL A 96 -7.03 1.60 2.63
CA VAL A 96 -6.28 2.74 2.09
C VAL A 96 -4.87 2.71 2.64
N SER A 97 -3.88 2.75 1.76
CA SER A 97 -2.47 2.81 2.14
C SER A 97 -2.08 4.22 2.63
N VAL A 98 -1.34 4.28 3.73
CA VAL A 98 -0.76 5.52 4.27
C VAL A 98 0.75 5.34 4.36
N PRO A 99 1.47 5.56 3.26
CA PRO A 99 2.92 5.44 3.25
C PRO A 99 3.58 6.55 4.08
N ILE A 100 4.55 6.16 4.90
CA ILE A 100 5.33 7.05 5.75
C ILE A 100 6.80 6.81 5.45
N TYR A 101 7.55 7.88 5.18
CA TYR A 101 8.99 7.78 4.95
C TYR A 101 9.73 7.26 6.18
N GLY A 102 10.67 6.34 5.98
CA GLY A 102 11.51 5.81 7.06
C GLY A 102 12.32 6.88 7.80
N SER A 103 12.62 8.01 7.14
CA SER A 103 13.30 9.16 7.72
C SER A 103 12.39 10.14 8.45
N SER A 104 11.09 9.86 8.58
CA SER A 104 10.14 10.75 9.26
C SER A 104 10.45 10.87 10.74
N SER A 105 10.40 12.10 11.27
CA SER A 105 10.54 12.35 12.71
C SER A 105 9.34 11.80 13.50
N LEU A 106 9.55 11.54 14.80
CA LEU A 106 8.45 11.09 15.69
C LEU A 106 7.21 11.98 15.57
N SER A 107 7.38 13.31 15.60
CA SER A 107 6.27 14.25 15.52
C SER A 107 5.55 14.22 14.17
N GLN A 108 6.25 13.89 13.08
CA GLN A 108 5.60 13.67 11.78
C GLN A 108 4.81 12.37 11.76
N ILE A 109 5.38 11.30 12.32
CA ILE A 109 4.70 9.99 12.43
C ILE A 109 3.43 10.12 13.26
N GLU A 110 3.52 10.74 14.45
CA GLU A 110 2.37 11.00 15.32
C GLU A 110 1.27 11.76 14.57
N TRP A 111 1.64 12.85 13.90
CA TRP A 111 0.70 13.64 13.13
C TRP A 111 0.05 12.83 12.00
N ILE A 112 0.82 12.07 11.23
CA ILE A 112 0.30 11.28 10.11
C ILE A 112 -0.67 10.21 10.60
N ILE A 113 -0.35 9.51 11.69
CA ILE A 113 -1.21 8.46 12.27
C ILE A 113 -2.53 9.06 12.76
N GLU A 114 -2.48 10.20 13.45
CA GLU A 114 -3.67 10.87 13.98
C GLU A 114 -4.53 11.47 12.87
N ASP A 115 -3.94 12.24 11.95
CA ASP A 115 -4.65 12.92 10.86
C ASP A 115 -5.25 11.94 9.85
N SER A 116 -4.54 10.86 9.51
CA SER A 116 -5.05 9.81 8.65
C SER A 116 -6.12 8.96 9.33
N GLY A 117 -6.11 8.87 10.66
CA GLY A 117 -6.91 7.94 11.44
C GLY A 117 -6.55 6.49 11.13
N ALA A 118 -5.27 6.18 10.93
CA ALA A 118 -4.81 4.83 10.68
C ALA A 118 -5.16 3.90 11.84
N VAL A 119 -5.72 2.73 11.53
CA VAL A 119 -6.15 1.74 12.53
C VAL A 119 -5.16 0.59 12.69
N PHE A 120 -4.29 0.41 11.72
CA PHE A 120 -3.25 -0.61 11.67
C PHE A 120 -1.97 -0.01 11.10
N ALA A 121 -0.81 -0.51 11.55
CA ALA A 121 0.47 -0.11 10.99
C ALA A 121 1.38 -1.31 10.73
N VAL A 122 2.17 -1.21 9.67
CA VAL A 122 3.29 -2.12 9.43
C VAL A 122 4.55 -1.27 9.38
N THR A 123 5.53 -1.63 10.20
CA THR A 123 6.84 -0.96 10.26
C THR A 123 7.94 -1.88 9.74
N GLU A 124 9.05 -1.33 9.27
CA GLU A 124 10.16 -2.16 8.82
C GLU A 124 10.97 -2.72 9.99
N THR A 125 11.40 -1.85 10.90
CA THR A 125 12.38 -2.15 11.94
C THR A 125 11.78 -1.99 13.34
N ARG A 126 12.48 -2.57 14.33
CA ARG A 126 12.15 -2.37 15.73
C ARG A 126 12.20 -0.88 16.14
N GLU A 127 13.14 -0.12 15.59
CA GLU A 127 13.22 1.30 15.88
C GLU A 127 11.94 2.04 15.41
N HIS A 128 11.47 1.77 14.20
CA HIS A 128 10.22 2.30 13.68
C HIS A 128 9.01 1.89 14.54
N THR A 129 8.98 0.62 15.00
CA THR A 129 7.92 0.11 15.88
C THR A 129 7.90 0.87 17.20
N GLU A 130 9.06 1.10 17.82
CA GLU A 130 9.19 1.83 19.07
C GLU A 130 8.72 3.30 18.96
N LEU A 131 8.90 3.95 17.80
CA LEU A 131 8.37 5.30 17.55
C LEU A 131 6.83 5.35 17.58
N MET A 132 6.16 4.28 17.19
CA MET A 132 4.70 4.23 17.10
C MET A 132 4.02 3.58 18.31
N LYS A 133 4.73 2.86 19.16
CA LYS A 133 4.12 2.01 20.22
C LYS A 133 3.16 2.76 21.15
N ASN A 134 3.47 4.01 21.46
CA ASN A 134 2.65 4.81 22.37
C ASN A 134 1.37 5.35 21.71
N LEU A 135 1.26 5.22 20.39
CA LEU A 135 0.07 5.60 19.62
C LEU A 135 -0.97 4.47 19.56
N VAL A 136 -0.58 3.24 19.95
CA VAL A 136 -1.49 2.09 19.99
C VAL A 136 -2.53 2.27 21.10
N LEU A 137 -3.76 1.86 20.84
CA LEU A 137 -4.81 1.84 21.84
C LEU A 137 -4.51 0.80 22.93
N GLY A 138 -4.65 1.22 24.18
CA GLY A 138 -4.64 0.32 25.34
C GLY A 138 -5.94 -0.46 25.49
N GLU A 139 -6.03 -1.28 26.54
CA GLU A 139 -7.22 -2.09 26.87
C GLU A 139 -8.47 -1.25 27.11
N ASP A 140 -8.30 0.00 27.57
CA ASP A 140 -9.39 0.96 27.78
C ASP A 140 -9.87 1.67 26.49
N GLY A 141 -9.29 1.30 25.34
CA GLY A 141 -9.61 1.89 24.03
C GLY A 141 -9.05 3.29 23.82
N LYS A 142 -8.11 3.74 24.66
CA LYS A 142 -7.44 5.05 24.48
C LYS A 142 -5.98 4.86 24.10
N PRO A 143 -5.39 5.81 23.34
CA PRO A 143 -3.96 5.78 23.06
C PRO A 143 -3.11 5.78 24.31
N LEU A 144 -2.01 5.01 24.32
CA LEU A 144 -1.06 5.01 25.43
C LEU A 144 -0.37 6.37 25.61
N LEU A 145 -0.23 7.13 24.53
CA LEU A 145 0.25 8.51 24.59
C LEU A 145 -0.86 9.44 25.06
N HIS A 146 -0.67 10.09 26.19
CA HIS A 146 -1.63 11.03 26.76
C HIS A 146 -1.90 12.20 25.80
N GLY A 147 -3.18 12.46 25.51
CA GLY A 147 -3.63 13.54 24.64
C GLY A 147 -3.60 13.19 23.14
N SER A 148 -3.16 11.98 22.77
CA SER A 148 -3.25 11.51 21.37
C SER A 148 -4.70 11.18 20.98
N THR A 149 -5.03 11.40 19.70
CA THR A 149 -6.29 11.05 19.07
C THR A 149 -6.17 9.81 18.16
N SER A 150 -5.07 9.10 18.24
CA SER A 150 -4.80 7.89 17.45
C SER A 150 -5.89 6.84 17.60
N GLN A 151 -6.19 6.15 16.49
CA GLN A 151 -7.08 4.99 16.43
C GLN A 151 -6.31 3.69 16.17
N LEU A 152 -5.00 3.73 16.28
CA LEU A 152 -4.10 2.63 15.96
C LEU A 152 -4.29 1.47 16.95
N ARG A 153 -4.72 0.32 16.44
CA ARG A 153 -5.01 -0.88 17.26
C ARG A 153 -3.84 -1.84 17.32
N ARG A 154 -3.03 -1.89 16.26
CA ARG A 154 -1.95 -2.87 16.15
C ARG A 154 -0.82 -2.38 15.26
N ILE A 155 0.40 -2.81 15.59
CA ILE A 155 1.60 -2.64 14.79
C ILE A 155 2.21 -4.02 14.56
N LEU A 156 2.65 -4.29 13.33
CA LEU A 156 3.49 -5.44 12.98
C LEU A 156 4.80 -4.95 12.37
N GLU A 157 5.88 -5.69 12.63
CA GLU A 157 7.22 -5.36 12.16
C GLU A 157 7.67 -6.34 11.08
N ILE A 158 8.09 -5.83 9.90
CA ILE A 158 8.51 -6.66 8.77
C ILE A 158 9.71 -7.53 9.17
N ASN A 159 10.72 -6.93 9.81
CA ASN A 159 11.92 -7.67 10.24
C ASN A 159 11.66 -8.67 11.38
N ALA A 160 10.51 -8.55 12.07
CA ALA A 160 10.00 -9.51 13.04
C ALA A 160 8.88 -10.39 12.47
N SER A 161 8.91 -10.65 11.16
CA SER A 161 8.02 -11.59 10.47
C SER A 161 6.56 -11.15 10.30
N ALA A 162 6.29 -9.84 10.12
CA ALA A 162 4.94 -9.32 9.89
C ALA A 162 4.20 -10.07 8.77
N ILE A 163 4.88 -10.32 7.65
CA ILE A 163 4.28 -11.04 6.50
C ILE A 163 3.85 -12.46 6.90
N ALA A 164 4.72 -13.21 7.57
CA ALA A 164 4.39 -14.57 8.02
C ALA A 164 3.26 -14.57 9.07
N THR A 165 3.23 -13.57 9.94
CA THR A 165 2.18 -13.39 10.93
C THR A 165 0.83 -13.12 10.26
N LEU A 166 0.78 -12.17 9.32
CA LEU A 166 -0.45 -11.87 8.56
C LEU A 166 -0.96 -13.11 7.80
N LYS A 167 -0.08 -13.82 7.09
CA LYS A 167 -0.44 -15.06 6.40
C LYS A 167 -0.98 -16.13 7.34
N PHE A 168 -0.37 -16.29 8.52
CA PHE A 168 -0.82 -17.26 9.52
C PHE A 168 -2.20 -16.90 10.08
N GLU A 169 -2.39 -15.66 10.48
CA GLU A 169 -3.64 -15.17 11.06
C GLU A 169 -4.77 -15.09 10.03
N GLY A 170 -4.43 -14.90 8.75
CA GLY A 170 -5.37 -14.87 7.64
C GLY A 170 -5.95 -16.24 7.25
N ARG A 171 -5.39 -17.36 7.72
CA ARG A 171 -5.84 -18.73 7.34
C ARG A 171 -7.33 -19.01 7.50
N PRO A 172 -8.05 -18.47 8.52
CA PRO A 172 -9.49 -18.67 8.65
C PRO A 172 -10.34 -17.87 7.66
N ILE A 173 -9.74 -16.94 6.91
CA ILE A 173 -10.42 -16.09 5.94
C ILE A 173 -10.37 -16.76 4.57
N ASP A 174 -11.52 -16.89 3.89
CA ASP A 174 -11.60 -17.44 2.55
C ASP A 174 -11.25 -16.39 1.47
N ASP A 175 -10.86 -16.85 0.28
CA ASP A 175 -10.57 -15.98 -0.87
C ASP A 175 -11.80 -15.15 -1.28
N ASP A 176 -12.99 -15.71 -1.17
CA ASP A 176 -14.25 -15.03 -1.48
C ASP A 176 -14.41 -13.72 -0.69
N GLN A 177 -13.96 -13.68 0.56
CA GLN A 177 -14.01 -12.46 1.38
C GLN A 177 -13.05 -11.38 0.87
N VAL A 178 -11.93 -11.77 0.28
CA VAL A 178 -11.01 -10.84 -0.38
C VAL A 178 -11.64 -10.36 -1.69
N ASP A 179 -12.22 -11.26 -2.48
CA ASP A 179 -12.90 -10.95 -3.74
C ASP A 179 -14.07 -9.98 -3.54
N GLU A 180 -14.88 -10.17 -2.50
CA GLU A 180 -15.95 -9.24 -2.12
C GLU A 180 -15.42 -7.82 -1.89
N ARG A 181 -14.28 -7.67 -1.18
CA ARG A 181 -13.64 -6.39 -0.94
C ARG A 181 -13.12 -5.74 -2.22
N ILE A 182 -12.50 -6.55 -3.08
CA ILE A 182 -11.99 -6.09 -4.39
C ILE A 182 -13.15 -5.59 -5.26
N HIS A 183 -14.26 -6.34 -5.35
CA HIS A 183 -15.43 -5.96 -6.14
C HIS A 183 -16.19 -4.76 -5.58
N ALA A 184 -16.17 -4.58 -4.25
CA ALA A 184 -16.78 -3.42 -3.60
C ALA A 184 -16.02 -2.13 -3.88
N THR A 185 -14.69 -2.20 -4.04
CA THR A 185 -13.83 -1.04 -4.28
C THR A 185 -14.04 -0.48 -5.69
N LYS A 186 -14.16 0.85 -5.79
CA LYS A 186 -14.37 1.58 -7.04
C LYS A 186 -13.20 2.49 -7.38
N SER A 187 -13.10 2.87 -8.65
CA SER A 187 -12.02 3.76 -9.12
C SER A 187 -11.95 5.11 -8.39
N ARG A 188 -13.08 5.62 -7.93
CA ARG A 188 -13.21 6.86 -7.15
C ARG A 188 -12.82 6.72 -5.68
N ASP A 189 -12.71 5.50 -5.16
CA ASP A 189 -12.33 5.27 -3.77
C ASP A 189 -10.87 5.59 -3.55
N LEU A 190 -10.52 5.96 -2.32
CA LEU A 190 -9.15 6.26 -1.97
C LEU A 190 -8.28 5.00 -2.07
N ALA A 191 -7.16 5.12 -2.77
CA ALA A 191 -6.10 4.12 -2.79
C ALA A 191 -5.02 4.46 -1.76
N SER A 192 -4.64 5.74 -1.67
CA SER A 192 -3.55 6.16 -0.80
C SER A 192 -3.76 7.56 -0.23
N LEU A 193 -3.21 7.79 0.97
CA LEU A 193 -3.00 9.10 1.57
C LEU A 193 -1.50 9.36 1.65
N VAL A 194 -0.97 10.19 0.74
CA VAL A 194 0.46 10.51 0.66
C VAL A 194 0.72 11.84 1.35
N TYR A 195 1.52 11.83 2.40
CA TYR A 195 1.84 13.03 3.17
C TYR A 195 3.06 13.74 2.61
N THR A 196 2.89 15.00 2.23
CA THR A 196 3.97 15.85 1.73
C THR A 196 4.30 16.96 2.70
N SER A 197 5.59 17.30 2.82
CA SER A 197 6.02 18.47 3.55
C SER A 197 5.55 19.72 2.82
N GLY A 198 4.48 20.33 3.29
CA GLY A 198 4.06 21.65 2.81
C GLY A 198 5.07 22.73 3.20
N THR A 199 5.12 23.83 2.45
CA THR A 199 5.99 24.98 2.72
C THR A 199 5.69 25.70 4.05
N THR A 200 4.59 25.38 4.71
CA THR A 200 4.09 26.09 5.89
C THR A 200 3.49 25.12 6.92
N GLY A 201 4.29 24.39 7.68
CA GLY A 201 3.82 23.67 8.87
C GLY A 201 3.77 22.14 8.76
N ARG A 202 2.72 21.53 9.31
CA ARG A 202 2.55 20.07 9.38
C ARG A 202 2.37 19.45 7.99
N PRO A 203 2.82 18.21 7.76
CA PRO A 203 2.57 17.48 6.51
C PRO A 203 1.09 17.43 6.17
N LYS A 204 0.77 17.56 4.88
CA LYS A 204 -0.60 17.50 4.37
C LYS A 204 -0.83 16.19 3.63
N GLY A 205 -1.91 15.49 3.95
CA GLY A 205 -2.31 14.25 3.27
C GLY A 205 -2.94 14.53 1.90
N CYS A 206 -2.23 14.17 0.83
CA CYS A 206 -2.78 14.16 -0.52
C CYS A 206 -3.64 12.92 -0.70
N ARG A 207 -4.92 13.11 -1.04
CA ARG A 207 -5.88 12.04 -1.25
C ARG A 207 -5.81 11.56 -2.69
N LEU A 208 -5.25 10.38 -2.90
CA LEU A 208 -5.14 9.76 -4.21
C LEU A 208 -6.14 8.61 -4.33
N THR A 209 -7.00 8.68 -5.34
CA THR A 209 -7.95 7.61 -5.68
C THR A 209 -7.27 6.58 -6.60
N HIS A 210 -7.87 5.40 -6.75
CA HIS A 210 -7.42 4.42 -7.74
C HIS A 210 -7.44 5.03 -9.16
N ALA A 211 -8.43 5.87 -9.47
CA ALA A 211 -8.49 6.55 -10.76
C ALA A 211 -7.31 7.51 -10.99
N ASN A 212 -6.84 8.22 -9.94
CA ASN A 212 -5.68 9.09 -10.07
C ASN A 212 -4.42 8.28 -10.43
N TRP A 213 -4.17 7.16 -9.72
CA TRP A 213 -3.06 6.28 -10.00
C TRP A 213 -3.12 5.68 -11.41
N LEU A 214 -4.29 5.16 -11.81
CA LEU A 214 -4.46 4.56 -13.14
C LEU A 214 -4.29 5.59 -14.26
N SER A 215 -4.80 6.82 -14.09
CA SER A 215 -4.62 7.89 -15.07
C SER A 215 -3.15 8.24 -15.26
N GLU A 216 -2.37 8.29 -14.18
CA GLU A 216 -0.92 8.54 -14.25
C GLU A 216 -0.19 7.39 -14.95
N VAL A 217 -0.49 6.13 -14.58
CA VAL A 217 0.10 4.94 -15.21
C VAL A 217 -0.19 4.93 -16.71
N HIS A 218 -1.44 5.19 -17.12
CA HIS A 218 -1.81 5.26 -18.53
C HIS A 218 -1.12 6.41 -19.25
N GLY A 219 -1.03 7.58 -18.63
CA GLY A 219 -0.27 8.70 -19.15
C GLY A 219 1.20 8.36 -19.41
N LEU A 220 1.83 7.62 -18.51
CA LEU A 220 3.20 7.14 -18.67
C LEU A 220 3.34 6.10 -19.81
N LEU A 221 2.39 5.18 -19.93
CA LEU A 221 2.42 4.12 -20.95
C LEU A 221 2.17 4.63 -22.36
N THR A 222 1.33 5.65 -22.53
CA THR A 222 0.98 6.24 -23.84
C THR A 222 1.99 7.29 -24.32
N ASN A 223 2.81 7.85 -23.40
CA ASN A 223 3.84 8.81 -23.74
C ASN A 223 5.05 8.12 -24.42
N PRO A 224 5.78 8.78 -25.35
CA PRO A 224 7.06 8.29 -25.88
C PRO A 224 8.10 7.92 -24.81
N ILE A 225 8.03 8.50 -23.60
CA ILE A 225 8.81 8.10 -22.42
C ILE A 225 8.42 6.69 -21.94
N GLY A 226 7.23 6.21 -22.25
CA GLY A 226 6.74 4.85 -22.00
C GLY A 226 7.57 3.72 -22.63
N ALA A 227 8.64 4.08 -23.34
CA ALA A 227 9.71 3.15 -23.73
C ALA A 227 10.30 2.35 -22.55
N ILE A 228 10.11 2.82 -21.31
CA ILE A 228 10.53 2.14 -20.08
C ILE A 228 9.66 0.90 -19.78
N ALA A 229 8.41 0.89 -20.22
CA ALA A 229 7.44 -0.18 -19.94
C ALA A 229 7.30 -1.20 -21.09
N ARG A 230 8.34 -1.41 -21.89
CA ARG A 230 8.33 -2.44 -22.95
C ARG A 230 8.45 -3.85 -22.37
N PRO A 231 7.86 -4.86 -23.02
CA PRO A 231 8.09 -6.26 -22.64
C PRO A 231 9.58 -6.56 -22.51
N GLY A 232 9.99 -7.12 -21.36
CA GLY A 232 11.39 -7.42 -21.06
C GLY A 232 12.20 -6.28 -20.42
N SER A 233 11.61 -5.07 -20.26
CA SER A 233 12.26 -4.00 -19.50
C SER A 233 12.41 -4.40 -18.03
N ARG A 234 13.50 -3.93 -17.40
CA ARG A 234 13.76 -4.10 -15.98
C ARG A 234 14.02 -2.73 -15.37
N VAL A 235 13.42 -2.49 -14.23
CA VAL A 235 13.59 -1.25 -13.45
C VAL A 235 14.18 -1.60 -12.10
N LEU A 236 15.26 -0.92 -11.72
CA LEU A 236 15.78 -0.98 -10.36
C LEU A 236 15.07 0.08 -9.53
N THR A 237 14.27 -0.38 -8.57
CA THR A 237 13.56 0.51 -7.64
C THR A 237 14.44 0.71 -6.40
N PHE A 238 14.91 1.92 -6.19
CA PHE A 238 15.78 2.30 -5.06
C PHE A 238 15.37 3.62 -4.40
N LEU A 239 14.52 4.40 -5.06
CA LEU A 239 13.95 5.60 -4.47
C LEU A 239 12.82 5.24 -3.50
N PRO A 240 12.54 6.06 -2.48
CA PRO A 240 11.39 5.87 -1.61
C PRO A 240 10.10 5.71 -2.41
N LEU A 241 9.27 4.74 -2.00
CA LEU A 241 7.93 4.50 -2.57
C LEU A 241 6.83 5.28 -1.81
N ALA A 242 7.21 5.95 -0.72
CA ALA A 242 6.32 6.79 0.09
C ALA A 242 6.33 8.24 -0.39
#